data_67fd6026a6172540b86e1bd2ef1eaad0
#
_entry.id   67fd6026a6172540b86e1bd2ef1eaad0
#
_cell.length_a   1.000
_cell.length_b   1.000
_cell.length_c   1.000
_cell.angle_alpha   90.00
_cell.angle_beta   90.00
_cell.angle_gamma   90.00
#
_symmetry.space_group_name_H-M   'P 1'
#
loop_
_entity.id
_entity.type
_entity.pdbx_description
1 polymer ?
#
loop_
_entity_poly.entity_id
_entity_poly.type
_entity_poly.pdbx_seq_one_letter_code
_entity_poly.pdbx_strand_id
1 'polypeptide(L)'
;FLAGEVVRRVTGTPIPQFVQENICGPLGVDYQIGVREEDLDRVADLQPNPAGSAMAAQAAAGETPLSRAWRPNPKPMNTDVQNSREFRTAGIPSFGGFGEARAMARIYAMLANGGEIDGVRILSPEAVARATVTQWTEEADGMTGRPMRYAMGYAKNPPGAAIMGPNENAFGH
;
A
#
# COMPACT_ATOMS: atom_id res chain seq x y z
N PHE A 1 -9.72 -3.10 2.16
CA PHE A 1 -10.92 -3.88 1.77
C PHE A 1 -11.95 -3.02 1.05
N LEU A 2 -12.47 -1.92 1.65
CA LEU A 2 -13.56 -1.13 1.08
C LEU A 2 -13.26 -0.58 -0.32
N ALA A 3 -12.07 0.01 -0.53
CA ALA A 3 -11.68 0.52 -1.85
C ALA A 3 -11.64 -0.58 -2.91
N GLY A 4 -11.13 -1.77 -2.56
CA GLY A 4 -11.13 -2.92 -3.46
C GLY A 4 -12.52 -3.40 -3.83
N GLU A 5 -13.45 -3.38 -2.87
CA GLU A 5 -14.86 -3.73 -3.13
C GLU A 5 -15.55 -2.69 -4.02
N VAL A 6 -15.23 -1.39 -3.87
CA VAL A 6 -15.73 -0.34 -4.78
C VAL A 6 -15.25 -0.60 -6.20
N VAL A 7 -13.95 -0.87 -6.40
CA VAL A 7 -13.41 -1.20 -7.73
C VAL A 7 -14.14 -2.41 -8.32
N ARG A 8 -14.29 -3.49 -7.54
CA ARG A 8 -14.99 -4.69 -8.01
C ARG A 8 -16.43 -4.41 -8.43
N ARG A 9 -17.16 -3.57 -7.68
CA ARG A 9 -18.54 -3.21 -8.02
C ARG A 9 -18.65 -2.34 -9.27
N VAL A 10 -17.71 -1.43 -9.46
CA VAL A 10 -17.71 -0.52 -10.60
C VAL A 10 -17.25 -1.19 -11.89
N THR A 11 -16.25 -2.08 -11.80
CA THR A 11 -15.61 -2.70 -12.96
C THR A 11 -16.07 -4.14 -13.23
N GLY A 12 -16.67 -4.80 -12.24
CA GLY A 12 -16.94 -6.24 -12.27
C GLY A 12 -15.70 -7.11 -12.03
N THR A 13 -14.51 -6.51 -11.89
CA THR A 13 -13.22 -7.21 -11.84
C THR A 13 -12.64 -7.19 -10.42
N PRO A 14 -12.23 -8.32 -9.86
CA PRO A 14 -11.53 -8.36 -8.57
C PRO A 14 -10.21 -7.58 -8.62
N ILE A 15 -9.80 -6.96 -7.47
CA ILE A 15 -8.59 -6.13 -7.39
C ILE A 15 -7.32 -6.82 -7.91
N PRO A 16 -7.03 -8.07 -7.57
CA PRO A 16 -5.84 -8.75 -8.09
C PRO A 16 -5.78 -8.72 -9.62
N GLN A 17 -6.88 -9.10 -10.26
CA GLN A 17 -7.00 -9.10 -11.70
C GLN A 17 -6.98 -7.68 -12.28
N PHE A 18 -7.73 -6.75 -11.68
CA PHE A 18 -7.77 -5.36 -12.13
C PHE A 18 -6.38 -4.72 -12.15
N VAL A 19 -5.60 -4.89 -11.08
CA VAL A 19 -4.23 -4.36 -10.98
C VAL A 19 -3.31 -5.01 -12.01
N GLN A 20 -3.44 -6.31 -12.22
CA GLN A 20 -2.64 -7.03 -13.20
C GLN A 20 -2.93 -6.54 -14.63
N GLU A 21 -4.20 -6.42 -15.00
CA GLU A 21 -4.61 -6.06 -16.36
C GLU A 21 -4.40 -4.58 -16.69
N ASN A 22 -4.60 -3.69 -15.72
CA ASN A 22 -4.64 -2.26 -15.97
C ASN A 22 -3.38 -1.50 -15.51
N ILE A 23 -2.52 -2.11 -14.70
CA ILE A 23 -1.32 -1.46 -14.17
C ILE A 23 -0.08 -2.31 -14.47
N CYS A 24 0.01 -3.51 -13.87
CA CYS A 24 1.23 -4.29 -13.89
C CYS A 24 1.57 -4.83 -15.28
N GLY A 25 0.59 -5.37 -15.99
CA GLY A 25 0.76 -5.89 -17.36
C GLY A 25 1.21 -4.79 -18.32
N PRO A 26 0.49 -3.67 -18.45
CA PRO A 26 0.91 -2.57 -19.31
C PRO A 26 2.29 -2.00 -18.99
N LEU A 27 2.64 -1.88 -17.70
CA LEU A 27 3.96 -1.40 -17.27
C LEU A 27 5.08 -2.45 -17.39
N GLY A 28 4.74 -3.71 -17.64
CA GLY A 28 5.70 -4.81 -17.70
C GLY A 28 6.40 -5.05 -16.36
N VAL A 29 5.69 -4.95 -15.24
CA VAL A 29 6.25 -5.09 -13.89
C VAL A 29 5.80 -6.36 -13.21
N ASP A 30 6.71 -6.95 -12.43
CA ASP A 30 6.46 -8.15 -11.64
C ASP A 30 5.97 -7.76 -10.24
N TYR A 31 4.65 -7.50 -10.17
CA TYR A 31 3.95 -7.18 -8.93
C TYR A 31 2.54 -7.77 -8.97
N GLN A 32 2.11 -8.38 -7.87
CA GLN A 32 0.80 -9.03 -7.74
C GLN A 32 0.14 -8.61 -6.43
N ILE A 33 -1.19 -8.50 -6.43
CA ILE A 33 -1.99 -8.47 -5.20
C ILE A 33 -2.58 -9.88 -5.01
N GLY A 34 -2.03 -10.63 -4.05
CA GLY A 34 -2.21 -12.07 -3.97
C GLY A 34 -1.40 -12.80 -5.04
N VAL A 35 -0.61 -13.76 -4.60
CA VAL A 35 0.29 -14.53 -5.46
C VAL A 35 -0.50 -15.61 -6.20
N ARG A 36 -0.26 -15.77 -7.49
CA ARG A 36 -0.80 -16.88 -8.25
C ARG A 36 -0.14 -18.18 -7.78
N GLU A 37 -0.86 -19.29 -7.86
CA GLU A 37 -0.36 -20.60 -7.41
C GLU A 37 0.97 -20.99 -8.07
N GLU A 38 1.09 -20.72 -9.36
CA GLU A 38 2.30 -21.01 -10.14
C GLU A 38 3.52 -20.14 -9.79
N ASP A 39 3.32 -19.04 -9.05
CA ASP A 39 4.38 -18.10 -8.64
C ASP A 39 4.77 -18.25 -7.17
N LEU A 40 4.14 -19.11 -6.40
CA LEU A 40 4.39 -19.25 -4.95
C LEU A 40 5.86 -19.55 -4.62
N ASP A 41 6.51 -20.37 -5.43
CA ASP A 41 7.92 -20.73 -5.24
C ASP A 41 8.90 -19.57 -5.48
N ARG A 42 8.43 -18.48 -6.08
CA ARG A 42 9.23 -17.27 -6.31
C ARG A 42 9.20 -16.30 -5.13
N VAL A 43 8.31 -16.52 -4.17
CA VAL A 43 8.11 -15.62 -3.04
C VAL A 43 9.03 -15.98 -1.89
N ALA A 44 9.91 -15.04 -1.55
CA ALA A 44 10.77 -15.17 -0.38
C ALA A 44 9.97 -15.08 0.92
N ASP A 45 10.38 -15.86 1.92
CA ASP A 45 9.80 -15.78 3.25
C ASP A 45 10.16 -14.48 3.97
N LEU A 46 9.15 -13.89 4.60
CA LEU A 46 9.36 -12.81 5.55
C LEU A 46 10.12 -13.33 6.77
N GLN A 47 11.15 -12.61 7.17
CA GLN A 47 11.87 -12.92 8.40
C GLN A 47 11.24 -12.17 9.59
N PRO A 48 11.18 -12.80 10.77
CA PRO A 48 10.71 -12.13 11.97
C PRO A 48 11.51 -10.86 12.25
N ASN A 49 10.80 -9.76 12.52
CA ASN A 49 11.41 -8.50 12.95
C ASN A 49 11.08 -8.26 14.43
N PRO A 50 12.00 -8.52 15.37
CA PRO A 50 11.74 -8.35 16.80
C PRO A 50 11.31 -6.92 17.18
N ALA A 51 11.92 -5.91 16.54
CA ALA A 51 11.56 -4.51 16.80
C ALA A 51 10.14 -4.19 16.30
N GLY A 52 9.78 -4.67 15.11
CA GLY A 52 8.44 -4.52 14.57
C GLY A 52 7.39 -5.25 15.40
N SER A 53 7.71 -6.45 15.89
CA SER A 53 6.84 -7.23 16.76
C SER A 53 6.60 -6.54 18.11
N ALA A 54 7.64 -5.94 18.72
CA ALA A 54 7.52 -5.18 19.95
C ALA A 54 6.65 -3.93 19.76
N MET A 55 6.83 -3.20 18.65
CA MET A 55 6.02 -2.03 18.30
C MET A 55 4.55 -2.39 18.07
N ALA A 56 4.28 -3.50 17.40
CA ALA A 56 2.93 -4.01 17.21
C ALA A 56 2.27 -4.43 18.53
N ALA A 57 3.01 -5.10 19.41
CA ALA A 57 2.54 -5.48 20.74
C ALA A 57 2.21 -4.24 21.60
N GLN A 58 3.05 -3.22 21.56
CA GLN A 58 2.83 -1.96 22.28
C GLN A 58 1.59 -1.22 21.72
N ALA A 59 1.44 -1.18 20.41
CA ALA A 59 0.26 -0.60 19.77
C ALA A 59 -1.03 -1.35 20.17
N ALA A 60 -0.98 -2.66 20.29
CA ALA A 60 -2.13 -3.49 20.67
C ALA A 60 -2.48 -3.38 22.17
N ALA A 61 -1.53 -3.06 23.04
CA ALA A 61 -1.72 -3.01 24.50
C ALA A 61 -2.48 -1.75 24.98
N GLY A 62 -2.53 -0.68 24.18
CA GLY A 62 -3.18 0.59 24.54
C GLY A 62 -4.71 0.57 24.43
N GLU A 63 -5.33 1.70 24.77
CA GLU A 63 -6.78 1.95 24.60
C GLU A 63 -7.10 2.92 23.46
N THR A 64 -6.16 3.16 22.57
CA THR A 64 -6.33 4.01 21.39
C THR A 64 -7.27 3.35 20.34
N PRO A 65 -7.85 4.11 19.41
CA PRO A 65 -8.60 3.54 18.28
C PRO A 65 -7.78 2.50 17.50
N LEU A 66 -6.48 2.73 17.34
CA LEU A 66 -5.56 1.78 16.71
C LEU A 66 -5.49 0.46 17.49
N SER A 67 -5.30 0.53 18.80
CA SER A 67 -5.25 -0.66 19.68
C SER A 67 -6.53 -1.47 19.60
N ARG A 68 -7.67 -0.79 19.60
CA ARG A 68 -8.99 -1.45 19.47
C ARG A 68 -9.17 -2.12 18.11
N ALA A 69 -8.65 -1.54 17.02
CA ALA A 69 -8.70 -2.11 15.70
C ALA A 69 -7.79 -3.34 15.54
N TRP A 70 -6.61 -3.33 16.18
CA TRP A 70 -5.62 -4.41 16.08
C TRP A 70 -5.87 -5.58 17.03
N ARG A 71 -6.46 -5.33 18.20
CA ARG A 71 -6.67 -6.34 19.25
C ARG A 71 -7.46 -7.57 18.80
N PRO A 72 -8.55 -7.45 18.01
CA PRO A 72 -9.28 -8.62 17.54
C PRO A 72 -8.60 -9.36 16.39
N ASN A 73 -7.64 -8.74 15.71
CA ASN A 73 -7.00 -9.27 14.50
C ASN A 73 -5.46 -9.21 14.57
N PRO A 74 -4.82 -9.83 15.58
CA PRO A 74 -3.37 -9.78 15.70
C PRO A 74 -2.64 -10.66 14.66
N LYS A 75 -3.33 -11.62 14.06
CA LYS A 75 -2.73 -12.64 13.18
C LYS A 75 -2.10 -12.10 11.91
N PRO A 76 -2.64 -11.08 11.20
CA PRO A 76 -2.00 -10.56 9.98
C PRO A 76 -0.58 -10.02 10.19
N MET A 77 -0.19 -9.70 11.42
CA MET A 77 1.16 -9.23 11.76
C MET A 77 2.14 -10.36 12.11
N ASN A 78 1.69 -11.62 12.11
CA ASN A 78 2.53 -12.78 12.37
C ASN A 78 3.16 -13.26 11.07
N THR A 79 4.49 -13.38 11.04
CA THR A 79 5.25 -13.83 9.86
C THR A 79 4.88 -15.25 9.43
N ASP A 80 4.54 -16.16 10.36
CA ASP A 80 4.11 -17.50 10.00
C ASP A 80 2.80 -17.47 9.21
N VAL A 81 1.87 -16.60 9.61
CA VAL A 81 0.62 -16.37 8.86
C VAL A 81 0.91 -15.73 7.51
N GLN A 82 1.76 -14.69 7.46
CA GLN A 82 2.09 -13.99 6.23
C GLN A 82 2.85 -14.87 5.23
N ASN A 83 3.62 -15.84 5.72
CA ASN A 83 4.33 -16.82 4.90
C ASN A 83 3.46 -18.00 4.48
N SER A 84 2.26 -18.14 5.03
CA SER A 84 1.36 -19.22 4.64
C SER A 84 0.85 -19.05 3.20
N ARG A 85 0.59 -20.19 2.55
CA ARG A 85 0.01 -20.22 1.21
C ARG A 85 -1.34 -19.48 1.17
N GLU A 86 -2.18 -19.72 2.17
CA GLU A 86 -3.50 -19.11 2.30
C GLU A 86 -3.44 -17.60 2.33
N PHE A 87 -2.48 -17.04 3.08
CA PHE A 87 -2.29 -15.58 3.13
C PHE A 87 -1.75 -15.03 1.80
N ARG A 88 -0.75 -15.69 1.23
CA ARG A 88 -0.12 -15.28 -0.03
C ARG A 88 -1.11 -15.25 -1.19
N THR A 89 -2.02 -16.21 -1.26
CA THR A 89 -3.01 -16.30 -2.35
C THR A 89 -4.30 -15.53 -2.09
N ALA A 90 -4.53 -15.02 -0.88
CA ALA A 90 -5.81 -14.41 -0.48
C ALA A 90 -6.17 -13.10 -1.22
N GLY A 91 -5.25 -12.47 -1.94
CA GLY A 91 -5.53 -11.25 -2.71
C GLY A 91 -6.01 -10.07 -1.86
N ILE A 92 -5.40 -9.87 -0.67
CA ILE A 92 -5.78 -8.84 0.28
C ILE A 92 -5.23 -7.47 -0.17
N PRO A 93 -6.05 -6.50 -0.63
CA PRO A 93 -5.55 -5.27 -1.24
C PRO A 93 -4.71 -4.39 -0.31
N SER A 94 -4.94 -4.46 0.99
CA SER A 94 -4.24 -3.63 1.98
C SER A 94 -2.95 -4.24 2.53
N PHE A 95 -2.69 -5.52 2.27
CA PHE A 95 -1.60 -6.26 2.91
C PHE A 95 -0.93 -7.33 2.03
N GLY A 96 -1.55 -7.70 0.94
CA GLY A 96 -1.17 -8.83 0.09
C GLY A 96 -0.48 -8.43 -1.21
N GLY A 97 0.32 -7.35 -1.20
CA GLY A 97 1.16 -6.99 -2.34
C GLY A 97 2.47 -7.77 -2.34
N PHE A 98 2.80 -8.41 -3.46
CA PHE A 98 4.03 -9.19 -3.67
C PHE A 98 4.70 -8.74 -4.96
N GLY A 99 5.99 -8.49 -4.90
CA GLY A 99 6.75 -8.06 -6.06
C GLY A 99 8.15 -7.60 -5.70
N GLU A 100 8.91 -7.22 -6.69
CA GLU A 100 10.25 -6.69 -6.52
C GLU A 100 10.27 -5.17 -6.33
N ALA A 101 11.32 -4.66 -5.70
CA ALA A 101 11.49 -3.22 -5.47
C ALA A 101 11.51 -2.41 -6.78
N ARG A 102 12.04 -2.96 -7.87
CA ARG A 102 12.05 -2.31 -9.19
C ARG A 102 10.64 -2.16 -9.76
N ALA A 103 9.77 -3.14 -9.56
CA ALA A 103 8.37 -3.05 -9.97
C ALA A 103 7.66 -1.89 -9.26
N MET A 104 7.82 -1.78 -7.94
CA MET A 104 7.27 -0.69 -7.16
C MET A 104 7.86 0.66 -7.57
N ALA A 105 9.18 0.74 -7.75
CA ALA A 105 9.85 1.95 -8.22
C ALA A 105 9.31 2.41 -9.59
N ARG A 106 9.05 1.49 -10.52
CA ARG A 106 8.50 1.80 -11.83
C ARG A 106 7.05 2.30 -11.74
N ILE A 107 6.23 1.71 -10.89
CA ILE A 107 4.86 2.19 -10.63
C ILE A 107 4.88 3.62 -10.07
N TYR A 108 5.74 3.91 -9.09
CA TYR A 108 5.86 5.26 -8.55
C TYR A 108 6.51 6.24 -9.53
N ALA A 109 7.44 5.80 -10.37
CA ALA A 109 8.01 6.63 -11.44
C ALA A 109 6.93 7.03 -12.47
N MET A 110 6.04 6.12 -12.84
CA MET A 110 4.87 6.42 -13.68
C MET A 110 4.01 7.51 -13.04
N LEU A 111 3.70 7.42 -11.74
CA LEU A 111 2.94 8.44 -11.03
C LEU A 111 3.69 9.79 -10.98
N ALA A 112 4.99 9.77 -10.67
CA ALA A 112 5.83 10.98 -10.61
C ALA A 112 5.95 11.69 -11.97
N ASN A 113 5.81 10.96 -13.06
CA ASN A 113 5.81 11.48 -14.43
C ASN A 113 4.39 11.82 -14.95
N GLY A 114 3.45 12.08 -14.06
CA GLY A 114 2.10 12.49 -14.45
C GLY A 114 1.26 11.39 -15.08
N GLY A 115 1.48 10.14 -14.66
CA GLY A 115 0.68 9.00 -15.06
C GLY A 115 1.18 8.22 -16.27
N GLU A 116 2.42 8.48 -16.73
CA GLU A 116 3.03 7.82 -17.89
C GLU A 116 4.50 7.50 -17.66
N ILE A 117 4.98 6.41 -18.20
CA ILE A 117 6.41 6.05 -18.26
C ILE A 117 6.69 5.26 -19.54
N ASP A 118 7.78 5.58 -20.24
CA ASP A 118 8.22 4.92 -21.48
C ASP A 118 7.10 4.78 -22.54
N GLY A 119 6.26 5.82 -22.67
CA GLY A 119 5.13 5.83 -23.60
C GLY A 119 3.90 5.03 -23.17
N VAL A 120 3.93 4.42 -21.97
CA VAL A 120 2.78 3.70 -21.39
C VAL A 120 2.05 4.62 -20.43
N ARG A 121 0.83 5.04 -20.79
CA ARG A 121 -0.03 5.87 -19.97
C ARG A 121 -1.03 5.01 -19.19
N ILE A 122 -1.00 5.15 -17.87
CA ILE A 122 -1.94 4.48 -16.95
C ILE A 122 -2.99 5.48 -16.44
N LEU A 123 -2.58 6.71 -16.15
CA LEU A 123 -3.45 7.77 -15.64
C LEU A 123 -3.27 9.06 -16.45
N SER A 124 -4.29 9.90 -16.49
CA SER A 124 -4.09 11.25 -17.01
C SER A 124 -3.33 12.13 -16.01
N PRO A 125 -2.62 13.19 -16.47
CA PRO A 125 -1.96 14.14 -15.57
C PRO A 125 -2.94 14.76 -14.57
N GLU A 126 -4.17 15.04 -14.98
CA GLU A 126 -5.22 15.60 -14.14
C GLU A 126 -5.67 14.60 -13.06
N ALA A 127 -5.70 13.30 -13.38
CA ALA A 127 -6.02 12.26 -12.41
C ALA A 127 -4.93 12.16 -11.32
N VAL A 128 -3.66 12.20 -11.71
CA VAL A 128 -2.53 12.23 -10.77
C VAL A 128 -2.57 13.50 -9.92
N ALA A 129 -2.77 14.67 -10.54
CA ALA A 129 -2.87 15.95 -9.83
C ALA A 129 -4.00 15.90 -8.79
N ARG A 130 -5.19 15.41 -9.13
CA ARG A 130 -6.30 15.25 -8.17
C ARG A 130 -5.98 14.28 -7.04
N ALA A 131 -5.35 13.15 -7.37
CA ALA A 131 -5.01 12.13 -6.37
C ALA A 131 -3.97 12.62 -5.35
N THR A 132 -3.12 13.57 -5.73
CA THR A 132 -2.04 14.08 -4.89
C THR A 132 -2.36 15.40 -4.17
N VAL A 133 -3.54 15.99 -4.39
CA VAL A 133 -4.01 17.14 -3.62
C VAL A 133 -4.23 16.74 -2.16
N THR A 134 -3.70 17.54 -1.24
CA THR A 134 -3.92 17.32 0.21
C THR A 134 -5.42 17.36 0.51
N GLN A 135 -5.92 16.25 1.06
CA GLN A 135 -7.31 16.12 1.51
C GLN A 135 -7.45 16.38 3.00
N TRP A 136 -6.41 16.08 3.76
CA TRP A 136 -6.46 16.12 5.20
C TRP A 136 -5.07 16.37 5.80
N THR A 137 -5.03 17.18 6.85
CA THR A 137 -3.82 17.49 7.63
C THR A 137 -4.20 17.52 9.10
N GLU A 138 -3.38 16.90 9.94
CA GLU A 138 -3.56 16.84 11.39
C GLU A 138 -2.22 17.02 12.09
N GLU A 139 -2.19 17.79 13.18
CA GLU A 139 -0.99 17.96 13.99
C GLU A 139 -0.71 16.75 14.89
N ALA A 140 -1.77 16.04 15.29
CA ALA A 140 -1.69 14.83 16.09
C ALA A 140 -2.76 13.83 15.64
N ASP A 141 -2.41 12.99 14.68
CA ASP A 141 -3.28 11.94 14.16
C ASP A 141 -3.81 11.03 15.26
N GLY A 142 -5.10 10.78 15.27
CA GLY A 142 -5.75 10.01 16.32
C GLY A 142 -5.29 8.54 16.45
N MET A 143 -4.62 8.00 15.44
CA MET A 143 -4.07 6.64 15.44
C MET A 143 -2.60 6.62 15.86
N THR A 144 -1.80 7.53 15.31
CA THR A 144 -0.35 7.54 15.46
C THR A 144 0.14 8.56 16.49
N GLY A 145 -0.67 9.57 16.84
CA GLY A 145 -0.30 10.70 17.70
C GLY A 145 0.74 11.64 17.06
N ARG A 146 1.00 11.51 15.78
CA ARG A 146 2.02 12.28 15.03
C ARG A 146 1.39 13.21 14.01
N PRO A 147 2.09 14.28 13.58
CA PRO A 147 1.66 15.08 12.47
C PRO A 147 1.53 14.22 11.21
N MET A 148 0.39 14.33 10.54
CA MET A 148 0.10 13.58 9.32
C MET A 148 -0.52 14.49 8.27
N ARG A 149 -0.22 14.22 7.01
CA ARG A 149 -0.85 14.84 5.86
C ARG A 149 -1.15 13.78 4.81
N TYR A 150 -2.38 13.72 4.36
CA TYR A 150 -2.82 12.75 3.37
C TYR A 150 -3.47 13.39 2.16
N ALA A 151 -3.19 12.80 1.01
CA ALA A 151 -3.91 12.98 -0.24
C ALA A 151 -4.89 11.79 -0.43
N MET A 152 -5.38 11.57 -1.63
CA MET A 152 -6.27 10.47 -1.94
C MET A 152 -5.48 9.15 -2.04
N GLY A 153 -5.33 8.48 -0.88
CA GLY A 153 -4.57 7.21 -0.76
C GLY A 153 -3.05 7.35 -0.65
N TYR A 154 -2.52 8.58 -0.59
CA TYR A 154 -1.08 8.82 -0.43
C TYR A 154 -0.81 9.64 0.84
N ALA A 155 0.24 9.27 1.56
CA ALA A 155 0.83 10.16 2.55
C ALA A 155 1.66 11.25 1.85
N LYS A 156 1.77 12.42 2.49
CA LYS A 156 2.60 13.55 2.06
C LYS A 156 3.48 14.01 3.23
N ASN A 157 4.47 14.81 2.96
CA ASN A 157 5.25 15.45 4.02
C ASN A 157 4.31 16.26 4.95
N PRO A 158 4.23 15.94 6.25
CA PRO A 158 3.46 16.73 7.20
C PRO A 158 4.12 18.09 7.42
N PRO A 159 3.39 19.08 7.97
CA PRO A 159 3.96 20.39 8.30
C PRO A 159 5.20 20.27 9.17
N GLY A 160 6.27 20.93 8.79
CA GLY A 160 7.51 20.98 9.55
C GLY A 160 8.38 19.71 9.51
N ALA A 161 8.02 18.69 8.71
CA ALA A 161 8.82 17.48 8.57
C ALA A 161 8.92 17.03 7.10
N ALA A 162 10.11 16.58 6.71
CA ALA A 162 10.41 16.12 5.36
C ALA A 162 10.67 14.58 5.36
N ILE A 163 9.69 13.80 5.80
CA ILE A 163 9.83 12.35 5.96
C ILE A 163 10.04 11.60 4.62
N MET A 164 9.63 12.22 3.51
CA MET A 164 9.79 11.71 2.14
C MET A 164 10.83 12.52 1.35
N GLY A 165 11.76 13.18 2.06
CA GLY A 165 12.74 14.09 1.45
C GLY A 165 12.22 15.53 1.30
N PRO A 166 13.07 16.45 0.79
CA PRO A 166 12.82 17.90 0.81
C PRO A 166 11.80 18.39 -0.22
N ASN A 167 11.36 17.55 -1.14
CA ASN A 167 10.38 17.96 -2.16
C ASN A 167 8.99 18.10 -1.53
N GLU A 168 8.43 19.32 -1.61
CA GLU A 168 7.09 19.61 -1.08
C GLU A 168 5.97 18.83 -1.76
N ASN A 169 6.19 18.41 -3.00
CA ASN A 169 5.26 17.58 -3.78
C ASN A 169 5.45 16.08 -3.55
N ALA A 170 6.40 15.66 -2.72
CA ALA A 170 6.60 14.25 -2.42
C ALA A 170 5.32 13.61 -1.88
N PHE A 171 5.02 12.43 -2.37
CA PHE A 171 3.90 11.60 -1.93
C PHE A 171 4.27 10.11 -2.03
N GLY A 172 3.62 9.31 -1.22
CA GLY A 172 3.86 7.86 -1.19
C GLY A 172 3.13 7.19 -0.05
N HIS A 173 3.52 5.97 0.23
CA HIS A 173 2.99 5.25 1.40
C HIS A 173 4.04 4.26 1.91
#